data_444b28139d22277b0e8c3fa063818461
#
_entry.id   444b28139d22277b0e8c3fa063818461
#
_cell.length_a   1.000
_cell.length_b   1.000
_cell.length_c   1.000
_cell.angle_alpha   90.00
_cell.angle_beta   90.00
_cell.angle_gamma   90.00
#
_symmetry.space_group_name_H-M   'P 1'
#
loop_
_entity.id
_entity.type
_entity.pdbx_description
1 polymer ?
#
loop_
_entity_poly.entity_id
_entity_poly.type
_entity_poly.pdbx_seq_one_letter_code
_entity_poly.pdbx_strand_id
1 'polypeptide(L)'
;MSRRVVVTGMSGVTAFGNDWQSVEPKLRDCQNATQYMPSYEQYDGLNTKLAAPILDFELPKHYKRKQVRGMGRVSKLATVATENALSQAGLIGNNVLTNGQTGIAYGSSTGSTDAIGAFGVMLNEKTTKAITATTYVQMMPHTTAVNVGLFFGLKGRVIPTSSACTSGSQAIGYAYEAIKHGYQTVMVAGGAEELCPTESAVFDTLFATSLKNEDPKSTPRPYDSDRDGLVIGEGAGTLVLEEYEHAVARGAKIYAEIIGFASNCDAAHVTQPQMETMQICMEMALQNAGIPAEKIDYVSAHGTATDRGDIAESNATANALGKVPISSLKSYFGHTLGACGAIEAWLGLEMMHTGWFNPTLNLENLDEQCGDLDYIAGQGRELDVKYLMSNNFAFGGINTSIIFKKM
;
A
#
# COMPACT_ATOMS: atom_id res chain seq x y z
N MET A 1 -30.04 7.49 -2.38
CA MET A 1 -28.97 8.41 -2.79
C MET A 1 -27.65 7.79 -2.36
N SER A 2 -26.59 7.92 -3.16
CA SER A 2 -25.25 7.45 -2.81
C SER A 2 -24.65 8.39 -1.76
N ARG A 3 -23.99 7.84 -0.73
CA ARG A 3 -23.37 8.61 0.34
C ARG A 3 -22.00 9.11 -0.11
N ARG A 4 -21.61 10.29 0.35
CA ARG A 4 -20.24 10.77 0.20
C ARG A 4 -19.34 10.11 1.22
N VAL A 5 -18.10 9.86 0.84
CA VAL A 5 -17.13 9.12 1.66
C VAL A 5 -15.86 9.95 1.82
N VAL A 6 -15.48 10.22 3.06
CA VAL A 6 -14.35 11.09 3.38
C VAL A 6 -13.31 10.39 4.25
N VAL A 7 -12.07 10.85 4.14
CA VAL A 7 -10.95 10.41 4.98
C VAL A 7 -10.87 11.35 6.18
N THR A 8 -11.00 10.79 7.39
CA THR A 8 -10.95 11.57 8.65
C THR A 8 -9.73 11.24 9.49
N GLY A 9 -9.00 10.18 9.17
CA GLY A 9 -7.74 9.83 9.77
C GLY A 9 -6.92 8.95 8.85
N MET A 10 -5.61 9.05 8.96
CA MET A 10 -4.66 8.31 8.14
C MET A 10 -3.32 8.19 8.86
N SER A 11 -2.64 7.08 8.68
CA SER A 11 -1.30 6.84 9.24
C SER A 11 -0.67 5.63 8.58
N GLY A 12 0.61 5.43 8.84
CA GLY A 12 1.31 4.23 8.40
C GLY A 12 2.41 3.82 9.36
N VAL A 13 3.09 2.76 9.01
CA VAL A 13 4.36 2.30 9.59
C VAL A 13 5.28 1.99 8.43
N THR A 14 6.37 2.73 8.32
CA THR A 14 7.33 2.63 7.22
C THR A 14 8.75 2.58 7.74
N ALA A 15 9.71 2.29 6.87
CA ALA A 15 11.14 2.38 7.21
C ALA A 15 11.59 3.79 7.65
N PHE A 16 10.77 4.82 7.37
CA PHE A 16 11.08 6.21 7.71
C PHE A 16 10.36 6.72 8.96
N GLY A 17 9.37 6.01 9.45
CA GLY A 17 8.60 6.38 10.62
C GLY A 17 7.11 6.09 10.47
N ASN A 18 6.33 6.57 11.45
CA ASN A 18 4.92 6.23 11.61
C ASN A 18 3.99 7.43 11.44
N ASP A 19 4.52 8.59 11.14
CA ASP A 19 3.79 9.84 10.92
C ASP A 19 4.47 10.70 9.84
N TRP A 20 3.73 11.67 9.32
CA TRP A 20 4.24 12.55 8.26
C TRP A 20 5.45 13.37 8.70
N GLN A 21 5.51 13.80 9.96
CA GLN A 21 6.60 14.62 10.48
C GLN A 21 7.94 13.87 10.46
N SER A 22 7.92 12.55 10.64
CA SER A 22 9.09 11.68 10.56
C SER A 22 9.45 11.32 9.12
N VAL A 23 8.44 11.17 8.24
CA VAL A 23 8.62 10.69 6.87
C VAL A 23 9.01 11.82 5.91
N GLU A 24 8.33 12.98 5.97
CA GLU A 24 8.52 14.10 5.04
C GLU A 24 9.99 14.55 4.92
N PRO A 25 10.75 14.78 6.01
CA PRO A 25 12.14 15.20 5.90
C PRO A 25 12.99 14.23 5.09
N LYS A 26 12.79 12.92 5.28
CA LYS A 26 13.52 11.87 4.56
C LYS A 26 13.15 11.79 3.09
N LEU A 27 11.88 12.05 2.75
CA LEU A 27 11.46 12.18 1.34
C LEU A 27 12.11 13.40 0.69
N ARG A 28 12.12 14.54 1.38
CA ARG A 28 12.75 15.79 0.89
C ARG A 28 14.26 15.66 0.72
N ASP A 29 14.91 14.92 1.63
CA ASP A 29 16.35 14.61 1.57
C ASP A 29 16.67 13.49 0.57
N CYS A 30 15.68 13.00 -0.20
CA CYS A 30 15.86 11.92 -1.16
C CYS A 30 16.50 10.66 -0.56
N GLN A 31 16.19 10.33 0.70
CA GLN A 31 16.70 9.13 1.34
C GLN A 31 16.00 7.89 0.79
N ASN A 32 16.78 6.83 0.55
CA ASN A 32 16.28 5.53 0.10
C ASN A 32 16.45 4.50 1.23
N ALA A 33 15.40 3.77 1.55
CA ALA A 33 15.39 2.76 2.63
C ALA A 33 16.04 1.43 2.22
N THR A 34 16.33 1.24 0.93
CA THR A 34 16.96 0.02 0.42
C THR A 34 18.33 -0.19 1.04
N GLN A 35 18.61 -1.40 1.47
CA GLN A 35 19.88 -1.80 2.04
C GLN A 35 20.23 -3.25 1.71
N TYR A 36 21.52 -3.56 1.82
CA TYR A 36 22.01 -4.93 1.74
C TYR A 36 21.59 -5.72 2.98
N MET A 37 21.14 -6.95 2.78
CA MET A 37 20.64 -7.84 3.83
C MET A 37 21.61 -9.00 4.05
N PRO A 38 22.53 -8.94 5.03
CA PRO A 38 23.47 -10.04 5.27
C PRO A 38 22.78 -11.37 5.58
N SER A 39 21.58 -11.32 6.16
CA SER A 39 20.78 -12.50 6.45
C SER A 39 20.31 -13.25 5.18
N TYR A 40 20.35 -12.62 4.02
CA TYR A 40 19.98 -13.27 2.76
C TYR A 40 21.09 -14.15 2.18
N GLU A 41 22.32 -14.00 2.65
CA GLU A 41 23.48 -14.81 2.24
C GLU A 41 23.30 -16.31 2.53
N GLN A 42 22.55 -16.63 3.58
CA GLN A 42 22.32 -18.03 3.99
C GLN A 42 21.41 -18.82 3.02
N TYR A 43 20.76 -18.14 2.08
CA TYR A 43 19.87 -18.78 1.12
C TYR A 43 20.60 -18.99 -0.20
N ASP A 44 20.98 -20.21 -0.46
CA ASP A 44 21.57 -20.62 -1.74
C ASP A 44 20.56 -20.40 -2.87
N GLY A 45 21.01 -19.84 -3.99
CA GLY A 45 20.17 -19.54 -5.16
C GLY A 45 19.33 -18.27 -5.04
N LEU A 46 19.33 -17.54 -3.92
CA LEU A 46 18.75 -16.21 -3.83
C LEU A 46 19.76 -15.19 -4.36
N ASN A 47 19.50 -14.58 -5.52
CA ASN A 47 20.44 -13.67 -6.18
C ASN A 47 20.37 -12.26 -5.60
N THR A 48 19.18 -11.73 -5.37
CA THR A 48 19.03 -10.43 -4.70
C THR A 48 19.40 -10.53 -3.22
N LYS A 49 20.20 -9.57 -2.74
CA LYS A 49 20.52 -9.40 -1.32
C LYS A 49 19.95 -8.09 -0.77
N LEU A 50 18.94 -7.52 -1.44
CA LEU A 50 18.38 -6.21 -1.15
C LEU A 50 17.00 -6.30 -0.53
N ALA A 51 16.73 -5.39 0.42
CA ALA A 51 15.38 -5.14 0.93
C ALA A 51 15.30 -3.73 1.56
N ALA A 52 14.08 -3.28 1.84
CA ALA A 52 13.79 -2.05 2.58
C ALA A 52 13.04 -2.38 3.90
N PRO A 53 13.76 -2.81 4.97
CA PRO A 53 13.17 -3.22 6.23
C PRO A 53 12.81 -2.05 7.14
N ILE A 54 11.90 -2.31 8.08
CA ILE A 54 11.68 -1.49 9.27
C ILE A 54 12.53 -2.08 10.42
N LEU A 55 13.65 -1.44 10.73
CA LEU A 55 14.63 -1.99 11.68
C LEU A 55 14.16 -1.90 13.14
N ASP A 56 13.60 -0.76 13.55
CA ASP A 56 13.34 -0.42 14.95
C ASP A 56 11.83 -0.45 15.27
N PHE A 57 11.14 -1.50 14.84
CA PHE A 57 9.72 -1.64 15.13
C PHE A 57 9.48 -2.24 16.51
N GLU A 58 8.94 -1.42 17.40
CA GLU A 58 8.48 -1.83 18.72
C GLU A 58 6.97 -1.60 18.88
N LEU A 59 6.32 -2.54 19.58
CA LEU A 59 4.91 -2.36 19.95
C LEU A 59 4.78 -1.30 21.05
N PRO A 60 3.73 -0.46 21.02
CA PRO A 60 3.42 0.46 22.10
C PRO A 60 3.32 -0.26 23.44
N LYS A 61 3.91 0.33 24.50
CA LYS A 61 3.99 -0.28 25.85
C LYS A 61 2.61 -0.59 26.48
N HIS A 62 1.56 0.10 26.04
CA HIS A 62 0.20 -0.14 26.52
C HIS A 62 -0.48 -1.37 25.89
N TYR A 63 0.11 -1.98 24.85
CA TYR A 63 -0.41 -3.21 24.26
C TYR A 63 -0.21 -4.40 25.20
N LYS A 64 -1.31 -4.99 25.66
CA LYS A 64 -1.24 -6.14 26.56
C LYS A 64 -0.88 -7.41 25.78
N ARG A 65 0.01 -8.23 26.34
CA ARG A 65 0.44 -9.50 25.74
C ARG A 65 -0.75 -10.37 25.27
N LYS A 66 -1.86 -10.38 26.01
CA LYS A 66 -3.06 -11.15 25.64
C LYS A 66 -3.69 -10.67 24.33
N GLN A 67 -3.60 -9.38 24.01
CA GLN A 67 -4.19 -8.80 22.81
C GLN A 67 -3.36 -9.09 21.56
N VAL A 68 -2.03 -9.17 21.69
CA VAL A 68 -1.09 -9.28 20.55
C VAL A 68 -0.49 -10.67 20.35
N ARG A 69 -0.72 -11.62 21.27
CA ARG A 69 -0.09 -12.96 21.22
C ARG A 69 -0.47 -13.78 19.98
N GLY A 70 -1.62 -13.51 19.38
CA GLY A 70 -2.11 -14.16 18.17
C GLY A 70 -1.70 -13.47 16.87
N MET A 71 -0.98 -12.35 16.98
CA MET A 71 -0.57 -11.52 15.85
C MET A 71 0.82 -11.91 15.36
N GLY A 72 0.98 -12.16 14.06
CA GLY A 72 2.26 -12.12 13.41
C GLY A 72 2.73 -10.68 13.20
N ARG A 73 3.91 -10.48 12.61
CA ARG A 73 4.48 -9.14 12.38
C ARG A 73 3.54 -8.27 11.55
N VAL A 74 2.98 -8.80 10.46
CA VAL A 74 2.04 -8.06 9.60
C VAL A 74 0.86 -7.47 10.36
N SER A 75 0.22 -8.27 11.25
CA SER A 75 -0.91 -7.80 12.05
C SER A 75 -0.50 -6.77 13.11
N LYS A 76 0.74 -6.84 13.61
CA LYS A 76 1.28 -5.85 14.56
C LYS A 76 1.51 -4.50 13.88
N LEU A 77 2.12 -4.49 12.69
CA LEU A 77 2.28 -3.29 11.87
C LEU A 77 0.92 -2.64 11.56
N ALA A 78 -0.04 -3.44 11.09
CA ALA A 78 -1.40 -3.02 10.82
C ALA A 78 -2.10 -2.40 12.04
N THR A 79 -1.94 -3.01 13.22
CA THR A 79 -2.59 -2.54 14.45
C THR A 79 -2.03 -1.19 14.89
N VAL A 80 -0.70 -0.98 14.80
CA VAL A 80 -0.08 0.32 15.13
C VAL A 80 -0.51 1.40 14.14
N ALA A 81 -0.48 1.14 12.84
CA ALA A 81 -0.97 2.09 11.84
C ALA A 81 -2.44 2.45 12.06
N THR A 82 -3.28 1.45 12.42
CA THR A 82 -4.70 1.66 12.69
C THR A 82 -4.94 2.47 13.95
N GLU A 83 -4.20 2.22 15.03
CA GLU A 83 -4.32 3.02 16.26
C GLU A 83 -4.03 4.49 16.00
N ASN A 84 -2.95 4.77 15.30
CA ASN A 84 -2.56 6.13 14.95
C ASN A 84 -3.64 6.82 14.08
N ALA A 85 -4.15 6.12 13.06
CA ALA A 85 -5.20 6.65 12.20
C ALA A 85 -6.52 6.90 12.95
N LEU A 86 -6.94 5.97 13.83
CA LEU A 86 -8.13 6.15 14.67
C LEU A 86 -7.94 7.27 15.70
N SER A 87 -6.73 7.43 16.23
CA SER A 87 -6.38 8.54 17.14
C SER A 87 -6.48 9.87 16.43
N GLN A 88 -5.92 9.97 15.22
CA GLN A 88 -5.99 11.17 14.38
C GLN A 88 -7.45 11.50 14.00
N ALA A 89 -8.27 10.48 13.74
CA ALA A 89 -9.70 10.63 13.49
C ALA A 89 -10.51 11.03 14.75
N GLY A 90 -9.92 10.96 15.95
CA GLY A 90 -10.64 11.21 17.22
C GLY A 90 -11.67 10.12 17.55
N LEU A 91 -11.44 8.88 17.10
CA LEU A 91 -12.38 7.77 17.29
C LEU A 91 -11.96 6.77 18.36
N ILE A 92 -10.75 6.82 18.90
CA ILE A 92 -10.33 5.94 19.99
C ILE A 92 -11.27 6.12 21.18
N GLY A 93 -11.86 5.01 21.64
CA GLY A 93 -12.85 5.02 22.72
C GLY A 93 -14.27 5.46 22.33
N ASN A 94 -14.49 5.85 21.09
CA ASN A 94 -15.82 6.22 20.60
C ASN A 94 -16.72 4.97 20.44
N ASN A 95 -17.98 5.06 20.85
CA ASN A 95 -18.96 3.97 20.75
C ASN A 95 -19.21 3.50 19.30
N VAL A 96 -18.99 4.36 18.30
CA VAL A 96 -19.18 4.01 16.89
C VAL A 96 -18.31 2.82 16.48
N LEU A 97 -17.14 2.62 17.11
CA LEU A 97 -16.26 1.48 16.84
C LEU A 97 -16.89 0.14 17.23
N THR A 98 -17.68 0.12 18.31
CA THR A 98 -18.15 -1.12 18.95
C THR A 98 -19.64 -1.39 18.82
N ASN A 99 -20.41 -0.49 18.20
CA ASN A 99 -21.88 -0.61 18.06
C ASN A 99 -22.34 -1.27 16.76
N GLY A 100 -21.41 -1.76 15.91
CA GLY A 100 -21.70 -2.37 14.61
C GLY A 100 -21.66 -1.43 13.40
N GLN A 101 -21.48 -0.13 13.63
CA GLN A 101 -21.40 0.86 12.54
C GLN A 101 -20.01 0.97 11.91
N THR A 102 -18.97 0.49 12.59
CA THR A 102 -17.60 0.50 12.08
C THR A 102 -17.20 -0.90 11.63
N GLY A 103 -16.89 -1.02 10.34
CA GLY A 103 -16.30 -2.21 9.73
C GLY A 103 -14.80 -2.05 9.48
N ILE A 104 -14.21 -3.08 8.91
CA ILE A 104 -12.81 -3.11 8.49
C ILE A 104 -12.69 -3.76 7.12
N ALA A 105 -11.93 -3.14 6.23
CA ALA A 105 -11.39 -3.73 5.01
C ALA A 105 -9.87 -3.63 5.08
N TYR A 106 -9.16 -4.75 5.12
CA TYR A 106 -7.71 -4.71 5.35
C TYR A 106 -7.01 -5.84 4.61
N GLY A 107 -5.92 -5.51 3.92
CA GLY A 107 -5.21 -6.39 3.02
C GLY A 107 -3.82 -6.81 3.50
N SER A 108 -3.41 -7.99 3.06
CA SER A 108 -2.05 -8.51 3.08
C SER A 108 -1.93 -9.53 1.96
N SER A 109 -0.81 -9.60 1.28
CA SER A 109 -0.63 -10.57 0.20
C SER A 109 -0.33 -11.97 0.73
N THR A 110 0.49 -12.09 1.77
CA THR A 110 1.00 -13.37 2.28
C THR A 110 0.67 -13.66 3.74
N GLY A 111 0.31 -12.66 4.55
CA GLY A 111 0.23 -12.80 6.00
C GLY A 111 1.62 -12.90 6.64
N SER A 112 1.74 -13.54 7.81
CA SER A 112 3.03 -13.68 8.49
C SER A 112 3.75 -14.95 8.08
N THR A 113 4.82 -14.80 7.33
CA THR A 113 5.58 -15.88 6.70
C THR A 113 6.45 -16.66 7.67
N ASP A 114 6.86 -16.10 8.80
CA ASP A 114 7.54 -16.85 9.88
C ASP A 114 6.73 -18.09 10.30
N ALA A 115 5.40 -17.97 10.32
CA ALA A 115 4.53 -19.08 10.67
C ALA A 115 4.51 -20.19 9.59
N ILE A 116 4.84 -19.89 8.33
CA ILE A 116 4.97 -20.86 7.25
C ILE A 116 6.13 -21.82 7.54
N GLY A 117 7.22 -21.33 8.13
CA GLY A 117 8.35 -22.15 8.54
C GLY A 117 7.94 -23.30 9.47
N ALA A 118 7.01 -23.07 10.40
CA ALA A 118 6.51 -24.13 11.29
C ALA A 118 5.77 -25.24 10.53
N PHE A 119 5.00 -24.89 9.49
CA PHE A 119 4.36 -25.88 8.60
C PHE A 119 5.39 -26.59 7.73
N GLY A 120 6.42 -25.88 7.25
CA GLY A 120 7.55 -26.47 6.54
C GLY A 120 8.24 -27.56 7.36
N VAL A 121 8.56 -27.28 8.62
CA VAL A 121 9.11 -28.26 9.57
C VAL A 121 8.17 -29.46 9.73
N MET A 122 6.87 -29.22 9.95
CA MET A 122 5.89 -30.30 10.07
C MET A 122 5.87 -31.20 8.84
N LEU A 123 5.84 -30.62 7.65
CA LEU A 123 5.74 -31.36 6.39
C LEU A 123 7.04 -32.14 6.07
N ASN A 124 8.20 -31.57 6.37
CA ASN A 124 9.50 -32.19 6.08
C ASN A 124 9.89 -33.23 7.14
N GLU A 125 9.76 -32.89 8.42
CA GLU A 125 10.22 -33.73 9.55
C GLU A 125 9.13 -34.67 10.09
N LYS A 126 7.88 -34.55 9.57
CA LYS A 126 6.73 -35.38 10.02
C LYS A 126 6.43 -35.23 11.51
N THR A 127 6.60 -34.02 12.05
CA THR A 127 6.39 -33.71 13.48
C THR A 127 5.54 -32.44 13.63
N THR A 128 4.69 -32.38 14.66
CA THR A 128 3.88 -31.20 14.98
C THR A 128 4.54 -30.30 16.04
N LYS A 129 5.78 -30.57 16.44
CA LYS A 129 6.47 -29.86 17.54
C LYS A 129 6.59 -28.35 17.35
N ALA A 130 6.69 -27.87 16.10
CA ALA A 130 6.75 -26.46 15.77
C ALA A 130 5.38 -25.77 15.72
N ILE A 131 4.28 -26.53 15.70
CA ILE A 131 2.92 -26.00 15.54
C ILE A 131 2.39 -25.54 16.91
N THR A 132 1.83 -24.34 16.92
CA THR A 132 1.12 -23.76 18.07
C THR A 132 -0.32 -23.44 17.69
N ALA A 133 -1.17 -23.17 18.66
CA ALA A 133 -2.56 -22.77 18.44
C ALA A 133 -2.69 -21.47 17.61
N THR A 134 -1.66 -20.64 17.56
CA THR A 134 -1.65 -19.37 16.83
C THR A 134 -0.95 -19.43 15.46
N THR A 135 -0.20 -20.50 15.17
CA THR A 135 0.58 -20.61 13.92
C THR A 135 -0.30 -20.43 12.68
N TYR A 136 -1.45 -21.10 12.63
CA TYR A 136 -2.36 -21.00 11.49
C TYR A 136 -2.96 -19.60 11.35
N VAL A 137 -3.37 -18.99 12.47
CA VAL A 137 -3.94 -17.63 12.51
C VAL A 137 -2.91 -16.58 12.10
N GLN A 138 -1.65 -16.76 12.44
CA GLN A 138 -0.56 -15.85 12.06
C GLN A 138 -0.23 -15.94 10.58
N MET A 139 -0.28 -17.13 9.99
CA MET A 139 0.08 -17.38 8.61
C MET A 139 -0.90 -16.76 7.61
N MET A 140 -2.21 -16.81 7.91
CA MET A 140 -3.22 -16.48 6.90
C MET A 140 -3.37 -14.97 6.70
N PRO A 141 -3.30 -14.45 5.45
CA PRO A 141 -3.36 -13.01 5.17
C PRO A 141 -4.67 -12.35 5.63
N HIS A 142 -5.81 -13.05 5.53
CA HIS A 142 -7.10 -12.51 5.97
C HIS A 142 -7.19 -12.25 7.48
N THR A 143 -6.34 -12.87 8.29
CA THR A 143 -6.34 -12.65 9.74
C THR A 143 -5.76 -11.31 10.14
N THR A 144 -5.12 -10.58 9.23
CA THR A 144 -4.71 -9.19 9.48
C THR A 144 -5.93 -8.33 9.81
N ALA A 145 -6.97 -8.35 8.97
CA ALA A 145 -8.23 -7.66 9.23
C ALA A 145 -8.92 -8.14 10.53
N VAL A 146 -8.90 -9.46 10.77
CA VAL A 146 -9.50 -10.06 11.97
C VAL A 146 -8.78 -9.61 13.23
N ASN A 147 -7.44 -9.64 13.27
CA ASN A 147 -6.65 -9.24 14.44
C ASN A 147 -6.84 -7.75 14.77
N VAL A 148 -6.84 -6.86 13.79
CA VAL A 148 -7.12 -5.43 13.96
C VAL A 148 -8.55 -5.23 14.47
N GLY A 149 -9.54 -5.90 13.86
CA GLY A 149 -10.93 -5.84 14.27
C GLY A 149 -11.16 -6.29 15.72
N LEU A 150 -10.50 -7.38 16.14
CA LEU A 150 -10.54 -7.87 17.53
C LEU A 150 -9.88 -6.89 18.50
N PHE A 151 -8.75 -6.29 18.12
CA PHE A 151 -8.00 -5.37 18.98
C PHE A 151 -8.82 -4.12 19.33
N PHE A 152 -9.50 -3.52 18.34
CA PHE A 152 -10.31 -2.31 18.54
C PHE A 152 -11.79 -2.61 18.83
N GLY A 153 -12.20 -3.86 18.81
CA GLY A 153 -13.59 -4.27 19.08
C GLY A 153 -14.56 -3.88 17.95
N LEU A 154 -14.09 -3.83 16.71
CA LEU A 154 -14.91 -3.49 15.55
C LEU A 154 -15.96 -4.59 15.27
N LYS A 155 -17.24 -4.22 15.23
CA LYS A 155 -18.34 -5.16 15.10
C LYS A 155 -19.10 -5.08 13.78
N GLY A 156 -18.65 -4.23 12.85
CA GLY A 156 -19.18 -4.12 11.51
C GLY A 156 -18.64 -5.20 10.57
N ARG A 157 -18.76 -4.96 9.28
CA ARG A 157 -18.27 -5.87 8.24
C ARG A 157 -16.77 -6.08 8.32
N VAL A 158 -16.31 -7.31 8.08
CA VAL A 158 -14.90 -7.64 7.89
C VAL A 158 -14.72 -8.04 6.42
N ILE A 159 -13.93 -7.28 5.69
CA ILE A 159 -13.61 -7.50 4.27
C ILE A 159 -12.10 -7.71 4.15
N PRO A 160 -11.60 -8.95 4.22
CA PRO A 160 -10.20 -9.21 3.98
C PRO A 160 -9.92 -9.13 2.48
N THR A 161 -8.83 -8.47 2.12
CA THR A 161 -8.32 -8.42 0.75
C THR A 161 -6.97 -9.10 0.69
N SER A 162 -6.83 -10.03 -0.27
CA SER A 162 -5.57 -10.71 -0.56
C SER A 162 -5.45 -10.84 -2.07
N SER A 163 -4.95 -9.78 -2.68
CA SER A 163 -4.84 -9.57 -4.13
C SER A 163 -3.46 -9.05 -4.51
N ALA A 164 -2.44 -9.69 -3.93
CA ALA A 164 -1.04 -9.30 -4.12
C ALA A 164 -0.83 -7.79 -3.87
N CYS A 165 -0.19 -7.06 -4.79
CA CYS A 165 0.16 -5.64 -4.65
C CYS A 165 -1.06 -4.70 -4.54
N THR A 166 -2.24 -5.13 -4.98
CA THR A 166 -3.48 -4.34 -4.88
C THR A 166 -4.26 -4.56 -3.57
N SER A 167 -3.77 -5.39 -2.65
CA SER A 167 -4.51 -5.73 -1.43
C SER A 167 -4.94 -4.49 -0.63
N GLY A 168 -4.04 -3.54 -0.39
CA GLY A 168 -4.34 -2.31 0.34
C GLY A 168 -5.28 -1.36 -0.41
N SER A 169 -5.06 -1.16 -1.71
CA SER A 169 -5.91 -0.30 -2.53
C SER A 169 -7.32 -0.89 -2.73
N GLN A 170 -7.44 -2.20 -2.93
CA GLN A 170 -8.76 -2.86 -2.94
C GLN A 170 -9.47 -2.73 -1.59
N ALA A 171 -8.74 -2.84 -0.46
CA ALA A 171 -9.32 -2.61 0.86
C ALA A 171 -9.94 -1.21 0.98
N ILE A 172 -9.21 -0.17 0.53
CA ILE A 172 -9.71 1.21 0.53
C ILE A 172 -10.93 1.33 -0.39
N GLY A 173 -10.87 0.76 -1.59
CA GLY A 173 -11.96 0.80 -2.56
C GLY A 173 -13.23 0.10 -2.07
N TYR A 174 -13.12 -1.11 -1.52
CA TYR A 174 -14.28 -1.84 -0.98
C TYR A 174 -14.83 -1.19 0.31
N ALA A 175 -13.99 -0.56 1.12
CA ALA A 175 -14.43 0.25 2.24
C ALA A 175 -15.23 1.48 1.77
N TYR A 176 -14.74 2.16 0.72
CA TYR A 176 -15.47 3.25 0.06
C TYR A 176 -16.84 2.78 -0.43
N GLU A 177 -16.91 1.68 -1.15
CA GLU A 177 -18.19 1.12 -1.63
C GLU A 177 -19.11 0.74 -0.47
N ALA A 178 -18.57 0.15 0.61
CA ALA A 178 -19.38 -0.22 1.76
C ALA A 178 -20.06 0.99 2.43
N ILE A 179 -19.39 2.13 2.50
CA ILE A 179 -19.98 3.37 3.02
C ILE A 179 -20.90 4.02 1.98
N LYS A 180 -20.47 4.13 0.72
CA LYS A 180 -21.20 4.76 -0.38
C LYS A 180 -22.59 4.13 -0.56
N HIS A 181 -22.68 2.80 -0.38
CA HIS A 181 -23.93 2.06 -0.50
C HIS A 181 -24.67 1.86 0.83
N GLY A 182 -24.19 2.49 1.92
CA GLY A 182 -24.91 2.51 3.20
C GLY A 182 -24.78 1.25 4.05
N TYR A 183 -23.85 0.35 3.75
CA TYR A 183 -23.62 -0.85 4.55
C TYR A 183 -22.90 -0.57 5.86
N GLN A 184 -22.05 0.45 5.89
CA GLN A 184 -21.33 0.90 7.08
C GLN A 184 -21.32 2.43 7.16
N THR A 185 -21.12 2.97 8.36
CA THR A 185 -20.96 4.41 8.57
C THR A 185 -19.49 4.80 8.61
N VAL A 186 -18.66 3.93 9.19
CA VAL A 186 -17.21 4.07 9.30
C VAL A 186 -16.54 2.79 8.81
N MET A 187 -15.42 2.93 8.13
CA MET A 187 -14.56 1.79 7.76
C MET A 187 -13.11 2.10 8.10
N VAL A 188 -12.46 1.17 8.78
CA VAL A 188 -10.99 1.12 8.83
C VAL A 188 -10.53 0.42 7.56
N ALA A 189 -9.69 1.07 6.78
CA ALA A 189 -9.26 0.54 5.48
C ALA A 189 -7.75 0.63 5.33
N GLY A 190 -7.11 -0.42 4.82
CA GLY A 190 -5.67 -0.38 4.65
C GLY A 190 -5.05 -1.68 4.20
N GLY A 191 -3.73 -1.74 4.31
CA GLY A 191 -2.94 -2.91 4.01
C GLY A 191 -1.64 -2.93 4.79
N ALA A 192 -1.12 -4.11 5.02
CA ALA A 192 0.15 -4.34 5.69
C ALA A 192 0.88 -5.53 5.07
N GLU A 193 2.21 -5.48 5.11
CA GLU A 193 3.05 -6.61 4.75
C GLU A 193 4.31 -6.61 5.63
N GLU A 194 4.78 -7.79 6.00
CA GLU A 194 6.08 -7.95 6.68
C GLU A 194 7.15 -8.29 5.65
N LEU A 195 8.41 -8.05 5.99
CA LEU A 195 9.53 -8.46 5.15
C LEU A 195 9.94 -9.90 5.46
N CYS A 196 9.96 -10.74 4.44
CA CYS A 196 10.47 -12.10 4.53
C CYS A 196 11.31 -12.48 3.30
N PRO A 197 12.41 -13.26 3.47
CA PRO A 197 13.20 -13.74 2.34
C PRO A 197 12.39 -14.55 1.31
N THR A 198 11.30 -15.20 1.72
CA THR A 198 10.41 -15.94 0.81
C THR A 198 9.76 -15.05 -0.23
N GLU A 199 9.40 -13.82 0.14
CA GLU A 199 8.83 -12.84 -0.78
C GLU A 199 9.87 -12.39 -1.81
N SER A 200 11.10 -12.08 -1.36
CA SER A 200 12.20 -11.76 -2.26
C SER A 200 12.49 -12.91 -3.22
N ALA A 201 12.50 -14.15 -2.72
CA ALA A 201 12.78 -15.34 -3.53
C ALA A 201 11.74 -15.57 -4.63
N VAL A 202 10.45 -15.29 -4.38
CA VAL A 202 9.40 -15.41 -5.41
C VAL A 202 9.71 -14.50 -6.60
N PHE A 203 10.01 -13.23 -6.35
CA PHE A 203 10.32 -12.28 -7.42
C PHE A 203 11.70 -12.49 -8.04
N ASP A 204 12.67 -12.98 -7.26
CA ASP A 204 14.00 -13.34 -7.73
C ASP A 204 13.97 -14.50 -8.75
N THR A 205 13.16 -15.52 -8.49
CA THR A 205 12.94 -16.64 -9.44
C THR A 205 12.25 -16.21 -10.73
N LEU A 206 11.60 -15.05 -10.74
CA LEU A 206 10.97 -14.44 -11.91
C LEU A 206 11.89 -13.43 -12.62
N PHE A 207 13.13 -13.27 -12.14
CA PHE A 207 14.08 -12.26 -12.62
C PHE A 207 13.52 -10.84 -12.56
N ALA A 208 12.73 -10.56 -11.54
CA ALA A 208 12.05 -9.27 -11.36
C ALA A 208 12.61 -8.43 -10.20
N THR A 209 13.62 -8.93 -9.49
CA THR A 209 14.30 -8.21 -8.40
C THR A 209 15.57 -7.51 -8.89
N SER A 210 15.90 -6.36 -8.29
CA SER A 210 17.18 -5.71 -8.52
C SER A 210 18.34 -6.54 -7.97
N LEU A 211 19.42 -6.58 -8.73
CA LEU A 211 20.68 -7.25 -8.38
C LEU A 211 21.82 -6.26 -8.09
N LYS A 212 21.51 -4.97 -7.86
CA LYS A 212 22.52 -3.94 -7.51
C LYS A 212 22.99 -4.08 -6.05
N ASN A 213 23.37 -5.31 -5.67
CA ASN A 213 23.74 -5.67 -4.30
C ASN A 213 24.90 -4.82 -3.73
N GLU A 214 25.83 -4.41 -4.58
CA GLU A 214 27.00 -3.61 -4.19
C GLU A 214 26.66 -2.11 -4.05
N ASP A 215 25.53 -1.66 -4.62
CA ASP A 215 25.07 -0.27 -4.53
C ASP A 215 23.57 -0.18 -4.23
N PRO A 216 23.14 -0.51 -3.01
CA PRO A 216 21.73 -0.54 -2.63
C PRO A 216 21.00 0.79 -2.82
N LYS A 217 21.71 1.91 -2.81
CA LYS A 217 21.10 3.23 -2.91
C LYS A 217 20.75 3.65 -4.34
N SER A 218 21.29 2.97 -5.35
CA SER A 218 20.99 3.21 -6.76
C SER A 218 19.71 2.49 -7.25
N THR A 219 19.01 1.77 -6.36
CA THR A 219 17.79 1.00 -6.68
C THR A 219 16.77 1.07 -5.54
N PRO A 220 15.43 0.91 -5.79
CA PRO A 220 14.78 0.84 -7.10
C PRO A 220 14.85 2.15 -7.91
N ARG A 221 14.69 2.04 -9.23
CA ARG A 221 14.73 3.20 -10.14
C ARG A 221 13.60 3.14 -11.18
N PRO A 222 12.34 3.37 -10.75
CA PRO A 222 11.19 3.30 -11.66
C PRO A 222 11.35 4.21 -12.86
N TYR A 223 10.96 3.70 -14.04
CA TYR A 223 10.98 4.37 -15.34
C TYR A 223 12.38 4.68 -15.93
N ASP A 224 13.43 4.44 -15.17
CA ASP A 224 14.80 4.66 -15.66
C ASP A 224 15.24 3.56 -16.63
N SER A 225 16.03 3.91 -17.65
CA SER A 225 16.55 2.96 -18.65
C SER A 225 17.44 1.87 -18.06
N ASP A 226 18.09 2.16 -16.93
CA ASP A 226 19.00 1.22 -16.23
C ASP A 226 18.32 0.49 -15.07
N ARG A 227 16.96 0.49 -15.01
CA ARG A 227 16.24 -0.29 -14.02
C ARG A 227 16.44 -1.78 -14.24
N ASP A 228 16.58 -2.51 -13.14
CA ASP A 228 16.86 -3.94 -13.17
C ASP A 228 15.91 -4.78 -12.30
N GLY A 229 14.85 -4.16 -11.79
CA GLY A 229 13.84 -4.84 -11.00
C GLY A 229 13.49 -4.14 -9.70
N LEU A 230 12.54 -4.72 -9.00
CA LEU A 230 12.03 -4.22 -7.73
C LEU A 230 12.94 -4.61 -6.54
N VAL A 231 12.75 -3.92 -5.42
CA VAL A 231 13.29 -4.30 -4.11
C VAL A 231 12.11 -4.50 -3.18
N ILE A 232 12.07 -5.60 -2.43
CA ILE A 232 10.99 -5.87 -1.46
C ILE A 232 11.15 -4.97 -0.24
N GLY A 233 10.03 -4.38 0.21
CA GLY A 233 9.94 -3.61 1.45
C GLY A 233 8.85 -4.14 2.37
N GLU A 234 8.73 -3.56 3.56
CA GLU A 234 7.65 -3.84 4.51
C GLU A 234 6.97 -2.56 4.99
N GLY A 235 5.77 -2.70 5.54
CA GLY A 235 5.05 -1.59 6.13
C GLY A 235 3.57 -1.84 6.34
N ALA A 236 2.89 -0.79 6.76
CA ALA A 236 1.45 -0.74 6.86
C ALA A 236 0.93 0.68 6.56
N GLY A 237 -0.23 0.77 5.94
CA GLY A 237 -0.97 2.02 5.79
C GLY A 237 -2.42 1.82 6.21
N THR A 238 -2.99 2.81 6.87
CA THR A 238 -4.40 2.79 7.31
C THR A 238 -5.06 4.13 7.07
N LEU A 239 -6.25 4.10 6.47
CA LEU A 239 -7.17 5.22 6.36
C LEU A 239 -8.42 4.93 7.17
N VAL A 240 -8.95 5.93 7.85
CA VAL A 240 -10.28 5.92 8.46
C VAL A 240 -11.23 6.62 7.51
N LEU A 241 -12.16 5.86 6.93
CA LEU A 241 -13.18 6.36 6.03
C LEU A 241 -14.49 6.55 6.78
N GLU A 242 -15.16 7.67 6.54
CA GLU A 242 -16.46 7.98 7.15
C GLU A 242 -17.48 8.46 6.11
N GLU A 243 -18.73 8.20 6.40
CA GLU A 243 -19.83 8.87 5.74
C GLU A 243 -19.76 10.38 6.05
N TYR A 244 -19.91 11.22 5.03
CA TYR A 244 -19.64 12.66 5.12
C TYR A 244 -20.50 13.37 6.20
N GLU A 245 -21.80 13.11 6.23
CA GLU A 245 -22.70 13.76 7.20
C GLU A 245 -22.40 13.32 8.64
N HIS A 246 -21.99 12.06 8.83
CA HIS A 246 -21.52 11.56 10.11
C HIS A 246 -20.23 12.30 10.55
N ALA A 247 -19.27 12.45 9.65
CA ALA A 247 -18.01 13.15 9.94
C ALA A 247 -18.27 14.62 10.30
N VAL A 248 -19.12 15.32 9.53
CA VAL A 248 -19.50 16.71 9.78
C VAL A 248 -20.24 16.86 11.11
N ALA A 249 -21.21 15.98 11.39
CA ALA A 249 -22.00 16.05 12.62
C ALA A 249 -21.17 15.93 13.90
N ARG A 250 -20.05 15.18 13.85
CA ARG A 250 -19.13 15.06 15.00
C ARG A 250 -17.97 16.06 14.98
N GLY A 251 -17.91 16.97 14.01
CA GLY A 251 -16.84 17.97 13.86
C GLY A 251 -15.48 17.37 13.50
N ALA A 252 -15.46 16.28 12.72
CA ALA A 252 -14.22 15.66 12.30
C ALA A 252 -13.42 16.56 11.35
N LYS A 253 -12.09 16.51 11.46
CA LYS A 253 -11.23 17.02 10.39
C LYS A 253 -11.37 16.09 9.18
N ILE A 254 -11.66 16.67 8.01
CA ILE A 254 -11.77 15.96 6.75
C ILE A 254 -10.52 16.27 5.92
N TYR A 255 -9.78 15.24 5.54
CA TYR A 255 -8.55 15.38 4.75
C TYR A 255 -8.83 15.33 3.25
N ALA A 256 -9.67 14.41 2.83
CA ALA A 256 -10.03 14.24 1.42
C ALA A 256 -11.39 13.55 1.30
N GLU A 257 -12.00 13.64 0.13
CA GLU A 257 -13.13 12.82 -0.29
C GLU A 257 -12.67 11.80 -1.31
N ILE A 258 -13.04 10.52 -1.16
CA ILE A 258 -12.89 9.53 -2.22
C ILE A 258 -14.08 9.70 -3.15
N ILE A 259 -13.81 10.06 -4.41
CA ILE A 259 -14.85 10.33 -5.40
C ILE A 259 -14.96 9.25 -6.47
N GLY A 260 -13.90 8.46 -6.68
CA GLY A 260 -13.86 7.39 -7.67
C GLY A 260 -13.01 6.21 -7.23
N PHE A 261 -13.46 5.02 -7.57
CA PHE A 261 -12.72 3.76 -7.42
C PHE A 261 -13.10 2.82 -8.56
N ALA A 262 -12.10 2.14 -9.09
CA ALA A 262 -12.29 1.04 -10.03
C ALA A 262 -11.31 -0.09 -9.76
N SER A 263 -11.72 -1.29 -10.13
CA SER A 263 -10.88 -2.48 -10.17
C SER A 263 -11.31 -3.36 -11.33
N ASN A 264 -10.35 -3.92 -12.05
CA ASN A 264 -10.57 -4.90 -13.11
C ASN A 264 -9.46 -5.97 -13.10
N CYS A 265 -9.44 -6.83 -14.09
CA CYS A 265 -8.45 -7.89 -14.23
C CYS A 265 -8.03 -8.04 -15.70
N ASP A 266 -6.72 -8.26 -15.93
CA ASP A 266 -6.15 -8.50 -17.26
C ASP A 266 -6.63 -9.84 -17.86
N ALA A 267 -6.86 -10.85 -17.01
CA ALA A 267 -7.28 -12.20 -17.39
C ALA A 267 -6.39 -12.83 -18.49
N ALA A 268 -5.11 -12.43 -18.54
CA ALA A 268 -4.15 -12.84 -19.58
C ALA A 268 -3.04 -13.72 -18.99
N HIS A 269 -2.08 -13.14 -18.28
CA HIS A 269 -0.92 -13.84 -17.76
C HIS A 269 -0.57 -13.35 -16.34
N VAL A 270 -0.06 -14.24 -15.49
CA VAL A 270 0.22 -13.91 -14.07
C VAL A 270 1.25 -12.78 -13.91
N THR A 271 2.26 -12.72 -14.80
CA THR A 271 3.40 -11.79 -14.68
C THR A 271 3.57 -10.85 -15.89
N GLN A 272 2.63 -10.85 -16.85
CA GLN A 272 2.70 -9.97 -18.01
C GLN A 272 1.57 -8.95 -17.95
N PRO A 273 1.84 -7.74 -17.44
CA PRO A 273 0.82 -6.70 -17.30
C PRO A 273 0.30 -6.25 -18.68
N GLN A 274 -0.99 -5.90 -18.74
CA GLN A 274 -1.65 -5.44 -19.95
C GLN A 274 -1.97 -3.95 -19.85
N MET A 275 -1.32 -3.15 -20.70
CA MET A 275 -1.50 -1.70 -20.78
C MET A 275 -2.99 -1.31 -20.93
N GLU A 276 -3.70 -2.02 -21.81
CA GLU A 276 -5.10 -1.72 -22.14
C GLU A 276 -6.03 -1.86 -20.94
N THR A 277 -5.85 -2.88 -20.11
CA THR A 277 -6.71 -3.09 -18.93
C THR A 277 -6.36 -2.15 -17.78
N MET A 278 -5.10 -1.74 -17.64
CA MET A 278 -4.69 -0.66 -16.74
C MET A 278 -5.33 0.67 -17.14
N GLN A 279 -5.29 1.02 -18.44
CA GLN A 279 -5.96 2.21 -18.99
C GLN A 279 -7.46 2.17 -18.70
N ILE A 280 -8.14 1.07 -19.02
CA ILE A 280 -9.57 0.89 -18.76
C ILE A 280 -9.87 1.06 -17.26
N CYS A 281 -9.03 0.56 -16.35
CA CYS A 281 -9.22 0.73 -14.92
C CYS A 281 -9.21 2.21 -14.50
N MET A 282 -8.28 3.01 -15.00
CA MET A 282 -8.22 4.45 -14.76
C MET A 282 -9.45 5.18 -15.34
N GLU A 283 -9.83 4.85 -16.58
CA GLU A 283 -11.03 5.42 -17.21
C GLU A 283 -12.32 5.09 -16.45
N MET A 284 -12.46 3.85 -15.94
CA MET A 284 -13.58 3.46 -15.08
C MET A 284 -13.60 4.25 -13.76
N ALA A 285 -12.42 4.54 -13.17
CA ALA A 285 -12.33 5.36 -11.96
C ALA A 285 -12.77 6.80 -12.24
N LEU A 286 -12.36 7.39 -13.35
CA LEU A 286 -12.81 8.71 -13.81
C LEU A 286 -14.33 8.74 -14.04
N GLN A 287 -14.88 7.74 -14.71
CA GLN A 287 -16.32 7.60 -14.92
C GLN A 287 -17.08 7.49 -13.59
N ASN A 288 -16.56 6.70 -12.64
CA ASN A 288 -17.15 6.55 -11.31
C ASN A 288 -17.13 7.87 -10.52
N ALA A 289 -16.06 8.65 -10.68
CA ALA A 289 -15.90 9.97 -10.09
C ALA A 289 -16.74 11.07 -10.77
N GLY A 290 -17.15 10.86 -12.01
CA GLY A 290 -17.87 11.86 -12.81
C GLY A 290 -17.04 13.07 -13.19
N ILE A 291 -15.71 12.90 -13.36
CA ILE A 291 -14.79 13.97 -13.76
C ILE A 291 -14.04 13.59 -15.04
N PRO A 292 -13.69 14.58 -15.89
CA PRO A 292 -12.85 14.33 -17.05
C PRO A 292 -11.39 14.15 -16.66
N ALA A 293 -10.59 13.51 -17.53
CA ALA A 293 -9.20 13.13 -17.29
C ALA A 293 -8.29 14.33 -16.94
N GLU A 294 -8.52 15.48 -17.57
CA GLU A 294 -7.74 16.71 -17.39
C GLU A 294 -7.87 17.32 -15.99
N LYS A 295 -8.76 16.79 -15.16
CA LYS A 295 -8.89 17.20 -13.76
C LYS A 295 -7.92 16.52 -12.83
N ILE A 296 -7.27 15.44 -13.25
CA ILE A 296 -6.25 14.78 -12.43
C ILE A 296 -5.00 15.64 -12.45
N ASP A 297 -4.61 16.12 -11.27
CA ASP A 297 -3.48 17.03 -11.10
C ASP A 297 -2.17 16.27 -10.80
N TYR A 298 -2.26 15.05 -10.27
CA TYR A 298 -1.11 14.21 -9.93
C TYR A 298 -1.49 12.73 -9.87
N VAL A 299 -0.56 11.87 -10.28
CA VAL A 299 -0.66 10.41 -10.18
C VAL A 299 0.39 9.85 -9.22
N SER A 300 -0.07 9.19 -8.17
CA SER A 300 0.77 8.28 -7.37
C SER A 300 0.84 6.94 -8.09
N ALA A 301 1.99 6.66 -8.66
CA ALA A 301 2.19 5.53 -9.54
C ALA A 301 2.44 4.23 -8.79
N HIS A 302 2.13 3.12 -9.43
CA HIS A 302 2.61 1.81 -8.99
C HIS A 302 4.12 1.69 -9.16
N GLY A 303 4.69 2.05 -10.31
CA GLY A 303 6.11 2.25 -10.60
C GLY A 303 7.06 1.35 -9.81
N THR A 304 7.25 0.10 -10.25
CA THR A 304 7.97 -0.94 -9.48
C THR A 304 9.44 -1.09 -9.85
N ALA A 305 9.92 -0.35 -10.84
CA ALA A 305 11.23 -0.53 -11.48
C ALA A 305 11.39 -1.87 -12.23
N THR A 306 10.28 -2.52 -12.56
CA THR A 306 10.30 -3.69 -13.45
C THR A 306 10.15 -3.24 -14.90
N ASP A 307 10.87 -3.91 -15.82
CA ASP A 307 10.92 -3.53 -17.23
C ASP A 307 9.51 -3.41 -17.82
N ARG A 308 8.75 -4.49 -17.84
CA ARG A 308 7.41 -4.53 -18.46
C ARG A 308 6.35 -3.75 -17.68
N GLY A 309 6.46 -3.74 -16.34
CA GLY A 309 5.50 -3.06 -15.48
C GLY A 309 5.49 -1.56 -15.71
N ASP A 310 6.66 -0.95 -15.69
CA ASP A 310 6.80 0.50 -15.85
C ASP A 310 6.43 0.98 -17.26
N ILE A 311 6.77 0.20 -18.29
CA ILE A 311 6.37 0.50 -19.68
C ILE A 311 4.84 0.43 -19.82
N ALA A 312 4.20 -0.64 -19.31
CA ALA A 312 2.76 -0.81 -19.45
C ALA A 312 1.99 0.27 -18.68
N GLU A 313 2.36 0.54 -17.42
CA GLU A 313 1.71 1.55 -16.58
C GLU A 313 1.85 2.97 -17.16
N SER A 314 3.07 3.36 -17.55
CA SER A 314 3.31 4.72 -18.03
C SER A 314 2.57 5.01 -19.34
N ASN A 315 2.53 4.05 -20.27
CA ASN A 315 1.77 4.18 -21.50
C ASN A 315 0.25 4.19 -21.25
N ALA A 316 -0.24 3.32 -20.34
CA ALA A 316 -1.65 3.33 -19.94
C ALA A 316 -2.05 4.68 -19.33
N THR A 317 -1.18 5.24 -18.45
CA THR A 317 -1.42 6.54 -17.82
C THR A 317 -1.42 7.67 -18.85
N ALA A 318 -0.46 7.70 -19.76
CA ALA A 318 -0.39 8.69 -20.83
C ALA A 318 -1.64 8.64 -21.74
N ASN A 319 -2.10 7.43 -22.09
CA ASN A 319 -3.30 7.24 -22.90
C ASN A 319 -4.58 7.69 -22.16
N ALA A 320 -4.70 7.37 -20.87
CA ALA A 320 -5.90 7.69 -20.08
C ALA A 320 -5.98 9.15 -19.65
N LEU A 321 -4.85 9.78 -19.32
CA LEU A 321 -4.80 11.09 -18.64
C LEU A 321 -4.05 12.17 -19.42
N GLY A 322 -3.29 11.82 -20.48
CA GLY A 322 -2.35 12.72 -21.12
C GLY A 322 -1.13 12.99 -20.24
N LYS A 323 -0.48 14.13 -20.47
CA LYS A 323 0.77 14.49 -19.78
C LYS A 323 0.48 15.06 -18.38
N VAL A 324 0.46 14.17 -17.39
CA VAL A 324 0.16 14.48 -15.98
C VAL A 324 1.42 14.31 -15.11
N PRO A 325 1.60 15.13 -14.04
CA PRO A 325 2.65 14.91 -13.05
C PRO A 325 2.54 13.53 -12.38
N ILE A 326 3.65 12.81 -12.32
CA ILE A 326 3.69 11.43 -11.80
C ILE A 326 5.00 11.16 -11.04
N SER A 327 4.91 10.41 -9.95
CA SER A 327 6.07 9.82 -9.29
C SER A 327 5.75 8.53 -8.55
N SER A 328 6.78 7.73 -8.23
CA SER A 328 6.65 6.48 -7.49
C SER A 328 7.35 6.56 -6.14
N LEU A 329 6.59 6.28 -5.07
CA LEU A 329 7.10 6.15 -3.71
C LEU A 329 7.91 4.87 -3.50
N LYS A 330 7.80 3.89 -4.40
CA LYS A 330 8.57 2.63 -4.29
C LYS A 330 10.07 2.83 -4.45
N SER A 331 10.50 3.92 -5.07
CA SER A 331 11.90 4.31 -5.09
C SER A 331 12.48 4.63 -3.69
N TYR A 332 11.62 4.92 -2.71
CA TYR A 332 12.00 5.22 -1.32
C TYR A 332 11.90 4.01 -0.39
N PHE A 333 10.80 3.27 -0.48
CA PHE A 333 10.42 2.22 0.48
C PHE A 333 10.57 0.80 -0.08
N GLY A 334 10.98 0.66 -1.35
CA GLY A 334 10.81 -0.59 -2.06
C GLY A 334 9.33 -0.91 -2.31
N HIS A 335 9.07 -2.11 -2.77
CA HIS A 335 7.72 -2.61 -2.99
C HIS A 335 7.21 -3.32 -1.74
N THR A 336 6.31 -2.67 -1.00
CA THR A 336 5.74 -3.18 0.26
C THR A 336 4.52 -4.09 0.02
N LEU A 337 4.42 -4.70 -1.15
CA LEU A 337 3.41 -5.70 -1.56
C LEU A 337 1.98 -5.28 -1.18
N GLY A 338 1.30 -6.05 -0.30
CA GLY A 338 -0.07 -5.76 0.10
C GLY A 338 -0.28 -4.46 0.87
N ALA A 339 0.79 -3.85 1.39
CA ALA A 339 0.73 -2.56 2.07
C ALA A 339 0.82 -1.35 1.11
N CYS A 340 1.42 -1.53 -0.09
CA CYS A 340 1.88 -0.40 -0.90
C CYS A 340 0.76 0.59 -1.23
N GLY A 341 -0.40 0.13 -1.70
CA GLY A 341 -1.50 1.02 -2.07
C GLY A 341 -2.06 1.83 -0.89
N ALA A 342 -1.99 1.30 0.33
CA ALA A 342 -2.42 2.03 1.52
C ALA A 342 -1.38 3.05 2.00
N ILE A 343 -0.09 2.73 1.93
CA ILE A 343 1.01 3.65 2.23
C ILE A 343 1.03 4.80 1.21
N GLU A 344 0.90 4.48 -0.07
CA GLU A 344 0.88 5.44 -1.17
C GLU A 344 -0.33 6.37 -1.08
N ALA A 345 -1.51 5.85 -0.71
CA ALA A 345 -2.69 6.68 -0.44
C ALA A 345 -2.48 7.62 0.74
N TRP A 346 -1.96 7.12 1.89
CA TRP A 346 -1.66 7.96 3.04
C TRP A 346 -0.68 9.07 2.68
N LEU A 347 0.49 8.73 2.13
CA LEU A 347 1.53 9.70 1.82
C LEU A 347 1.11 10.65 0.69
N GLY A 348 0.35 10.17 -0.31
CA GLY A 348 -0.23 11.00 -1.34
C GLY A 348 -1.17 12.07 -0.79
N LEU A 349 -1.99 11.73 0.21
CA LEU A 349 -2.85 12.68 0.88
C LEU A 349 -2.07 13.70 1.73
N GLU A 350 -1.01 13.28 2.42
CA GLU A 350 -0.14 14.20 3.15
C GLU A 350 0.57 15.18 2.20
N MET A 351 1.08 14.70 1.07
CA MET A 351 1.69 15.54 0.03
C MET A 351 0.66 16.52 -0.57
N MET A 352 -0.57 16.07 -0.80
CA MET A 352 -1.66 16.92 -1.27
C MET A 352 -1.95 18.08 -0.29
N HIS A 353 -1.82 17.84 1.03
CA HIS A 353 -2.02 18.86 2.04
C HIS A 353 -0.84 19.83 2.16
N THR A 354 0.39 19.35 2.08
CA THR A 354 1.59 20.19 2.15
C THR A 354 1.88 20.93 0.86
N GLY A 355 1.34 20.45 -0.28
CA GLY A 355 1.59 20.99 -1.61
C GLY A 355 2.93 20.61 -2.21
N TRP A 356 3.72 19.73 -1.55
CA TRP A 356 4.99 19.25 -2.05
C TRP A 356 4.91 17.76 -2.41
N PHE A 357 5.42 17.40 -3.59
CA PHE A 357 5.40 16.03 -4.12
C PHE A 357 6.82 15.50 -4.34
N ASN A 358 7.04 14.26 -3.93
CA ASN A 358 8.33 13.61 -4.03
C ASN A 358 8.75 13.34 -5.49
N PRO A 359 10.05 13.38 -5.79
CA PRO A 359 10.54 12.83 -7.05
C PRO A 359 10.54 11.30 -7.02
N THR A 360 10.55 10.67 -8.20
CA THR A 360 11.00 9.28 -8.34
C THR A 360 12.50 9.25 -8.19
N LEU A 361 13.01 8.61 -7.12
CA LEU A 361 14.45 8.51 -6.89
C LEU A 361 15.11 7.65 -7.97
N ASN A 362 16.39 7.95 -8.25
CA ASN A 362 17.20 7.24 -9.20
C ASN A 362 16.70 7.30 -10.67
N LEU A 363 15.69 8.11 -10.97
CA LEU A 363 15.27 8.40 -12.34
C LEU A 363 16.20 9.46 -12.94
N GLU A 364 17.24 9.03 -13.61
CA GLU A 364 18.25 9.87 -14.24
C GLU A 364 18.10 9.90 -15.77
N ASN A 365 17.80 8.75 -16.34
CA ASN A 365 17.63 8.55 -17.79
C ASN A 365 16.29 7.86 -18.04
N LEU A 366 15.29 8.63 -18.46
CA LEU A 366 13.98 8.08 -18.78
C LEU A 366 14.09 7.05 -19.92
N ASP A 367 13.49 5.88 -19.72
CA ASP A 367 13.37 4.87 -20.78
C ASP A 367 12.46 5.37 -21.90
N GLU A 368 12.96 5.39 -23.14
CA GLU A 368 12.23 5.84 -24.32
C GLU A 368 10.96 5.04 -24.62
N GLN A 369 10.83 3.83 -24.07
CA GLN A 369 9.63 3.01 -24.19
C GLN A 369 8.52 3.40 -23.22
N CYS A 370 8.84 4.19 -22.19
CA CYS A 370 7.86 4.72 -21.24
C CYS A 370 7.02 5.85 -21.87
N GLY A 371 5.78 5.98 -21.40
CA GLY A 371 4.82 6.98 -21.91
C GLY A 371 5.28 8.42 -21.68
N ASP A 372 4.83 9.36 -22.54
CA ASP A 372 5.14 10.79 -22.39
C ASP A 372 4.32 11.42 -21.26
N LEU A 373 4.91 11.41 -20.06
CA LEU A 373 4.34 11.95 -18.83
C LEU A 373 5.23 13.05 -18.25
N ASP A 374 4.71 13.81 -17.27
CA ASP A 374 5.49 14.79 -16.54
C ASP A 374 6.12 14.12 -15.28
N TYR A 375 7.17 13.34 -15.48
CA TYR A 375 7.86 12.65 -14.40
C TYR A 375 8.54 13.63 -13.46
N ILE A 376 8.19 13.55 -12.16
CA ILE A 376 8.93 14.29 -11.14
C ILE A 376 10.22 13.53 -10.84
N ALA A 377 11.35 14.07 -11.23
CA ALA A 377 12.68 13.47 -11.10
C ALA A 377 13.68 14.46 -10.47
N GLY A 378 14.76 13.94 -9.89
CA GLY A 378 15.83 14.71 -9.27
C GLY A 378 15.42 15.40 -7.97
N GLN A 379 14.49 16.34 -8.01
CA GLN A 379 14.00 17.07 -6.83
C GLN A 379 12.48 17.05 -6.78
N GLY A 380 11.92 17.11 -5.54
CA GLY A 380 10.49 17.26 -5.34
C GLY A 380 9.96 18.57 -5.92
N ARG A 381 8.65 18.63 -6.13
CA ARG A 381 7.98 19.73 -6.79
C ARG A 381 6.82 20.24 -5.97
N GLU A 382 6.65 21.56 -5.89
CA GLU A 382 5.44 22.20 -5.36
C GLU A 382 4.33 22.14 -6.41
N LEU A 383 3.18 21.56 -6.05
CA LEU A 383 1.99 21.45 -6.91
C LEU A 383 0.73 21.75 -6.11
N ASP A 384 -0.21 22.50 -6.71
CA ASP A 384 -1.56 22.68 -6.16
C ASP A 384 -2.49 21.55 -6.66
N VAL A 385 -2.48 20.42 -5.96
CA VAL A 385 -3.22 19.22 -6.33
C VAL A 385 -4.59 19.23 -5.66
N LYS A 386 -5.64 19.22 -6.47
CA LYS A 386 -7.06 19.09 -6.03
C LYS A 386 -7.55 17.65 -6.22
N TYR A 387 -7.10 16.99 -7.28
CA TYR A 387 -7.47 15.62 -7.60
C TYR A 387 -6.23 14.76 -7.77
N LEU A 388 -6.07 13.80 -6.86
CA LEU A 388 -4.99 12.81 -6.88
C LEU A 388 -5.56 11.47 -7.32
N MET A 389 -4.90 10.81 -8.29
CA MET A 389 -5.17 9.43 -8.65
C MET A 389 -4.06 8.53 -8.09
N SER A 390 -4.43 7.44 -7.39
CA SER A 390 -3.51 6.44 -6.86
C SER A 390 -3.76 5.11 -7.56
N ASN A 391 -2.74 4.56 -8.21
CA ASN A 391 -2.83 3.36 -9.03
C ASN A 391 -2.00 2.22 -8.45
N ASN A 392 -2.54 1.00 -8.47
CA ASN A 392 -1.78 -0.21 -8.18
C ASN A 392 -2.16 -1.32 -9.16
N PHE A 393 -1.14 -2.04 -9.62
CA PHE A 393 -1.25 -3.11 -10.60
C PHE A 393 -0.51 -4.34 -10.09
N ALA A 394 -1.24 -5.45 -9.90
CA ALA A 394 -0.72 -6.61 -9.21
C ALA A 394 -0.39 -7.79 -10.13
N PHE A 395 0.48 -8.66 -9.65
CA PHE A 395 0.57 -10.02 -10.17
C PHE A 395 -0.80 -10.70 -10.14
N GLY A 396 -1.10 -11.47 -11.19
CA GLY A 396 -2.43 -11.99 -11.47
C GLY A 396 -3.28 -11.05 -12.30
N GLY A 397 -2.73 -9.87 -12.67
CA GLY A 397 -3.40 -8.89 -13.51
C GLY A 397 -4.53 -8.15 -12.83
N ILE A 398 -4.50 -8.00 -11.52
CA ILE A 398 -5.51 -7.23 -10.79
C ILE A 398 -5.09 -5.76 -10.77
N ASN A 399 -5.96 -4.89 -11.27
CA ASN A 399 -5.74 -3.46 -11.39
C ASN A 399 -6.66 -2.68 -10.46
N THR A 400 -6.17 -1.60 -9.88
CA THR A 400 -6.95 -0.66 -9.06
C THR A 400 -6.57 0.78 -9.35
N SER A 401 -7.57 1.65 -9.35
CA SER A 401 -7.39 3.09 -9.41
C SER A 401 -8.36 3.78 -8.45
N ILE A 402 -7.83 4.68 -7.61
CA ILE A 402 -8.61 5.45 -6.62
C ILE A 402 -8.41 6.94 -6.90
N ILE A 403 -9.49 7.72 -6.85
CA ILE A 403 -9.42 9.18 -7.01
C ILE A 403 -9.81 9.86 -5.71
N PHE A 404 -8.88 10.64 -5.18
CA PHE A 404 -9.06 11.50 -4.02
C PHE A 404 -9.25 12.95 -4.44
N LYS A 405 -10.16 13.65 -3.78
CA LYS A 405 -10.40 15.09 -3.93
C LYS A 405 -10.06 15.80 -2.63
N LYS A 406 -9.23 16.85 -2.71
CA LYS A 406 -8.89 17.72 -1.57
C LYS A 406 -10.13 18.41 -1.03
N MET A 407 -10.26 18.47 0.31
CA MET A 407 -11.39 19.10 0.99
C MET A 407 -10.97 20.37 1.73
#